data_444e592179507ca680462d7d7770180b
#
_entry.id   444e592179507ca680462d7d7770180b
#
_cell.length_a   1.000
_cell.length_b   1.000
_cell.length_c   1.000
_cell.angle_alpha   90.00
_cell.angle_beta   90.00
_cell.angle_gamma   90.00
#
_symmetry.space_group_name_H-M   'P 1'
#
loop_
_entity.id
_entity.type
_entity.pdbx_description
1 polymer ?
#
loop_
_entity_poly.entity_id
_entity_poly.type
_entity_poly.pdbx_seq_one_letter_code
_entity_poly.pdbx_strand_id
1 'polypeptide(L)' 'MSEVNLATIQLNEEKQSFVLAKKDFKTGSRGYHAQGKMQIGGKGYQINILCVEIGSKPKEKPK' A
#
# COMPACT_ATOMS: atom_id res chain seq x y z
N MET A 1 -5.53 20.34 -6.49
CA MET A 1 -4.56 19.58 -6.96
C MET A 1 -4.54 18.23 -6.43
N SER A 2 -4.45 17.29 -7.16
CA SER A 2 -4.47 15.94 -6.65
C SER A 2 -3.09 15.38 -6.62
N GLU A 3 -2.87 14.51 -5.68
CA GLU A 3 -1.65 13.77 -5.60
C GLU A 3 -1.88 12.41 -6.15
N VAL A 4 -0.92 11.91 -6.88
CA VAL A 4 -0.97 10.55 -7.35
C VAL A 4 0.18 9.81 -6.72
N ASN A 5 -0.15 8.81 -5.95
CA ASN A 5 0.85 7.98 -5.30
C ASN A 5 0.84 6.61 -5.92
N LEU A 6 1.99 6.15 -6.35
CA LEU A 6 2.10 4.88 -7.03
C LEU A 6 3.10 4.00 -6.33
N ALA A 7 2.80 2.72 -6.31
CA ALA A 7 3.75 1.72 -5.86
C ALA A 7 4.01 0.78 -7.02
N THR A 8 5.26 0.47 -7.26
CA THR A 8 5.63 -0.45 -8.31
C THR A 8 6.19 -1.71 -7.68
N ILE A 9 5.65 -2.83 -8.07
CA ILE A 9 6.08 -4.12 -7.56
C ILE A 9 6.71 -4.89 -8.70
N GLN A 10 7.86 -5.45 -8.44
CA GLN A 10 8.53 -6.29 -9.41
C GLN A 10 8.72 -7.67 -8.80
N LEU A 11 8.15 -8.66 -9.47
CA LEU A 11 8.33 -10.04 -9.10
C LEU A 11 8.91 -10.76 -10.30
N ASN A 12 10.05 -11.38 -10.10
CA ASN A 12 10.81 -11.94 -11.22
C ASN A 12 11.09 -10.82 -12.21
N GLU A 13 10.59 -10.91 -13.40
CA GLU A 13 10.79 -9.87 -14.40
C GLU A 13 9.53 -9.12 -14.72
N GLU A 14 8.47 -9.35 -13.94
CA GLU A 14 7.20 -8.69 -14.17
C GLU A 14 7.08 -7.50 -13.23
N LYS A 15 6.69 -6.39 -13.78
CA LYS A 15 6.47 -5.18 -12.99
C LYS A 15 5.06 -4.69 -13.17
N GLN A 16 4.51 -4.14 -12.11
CA GLN A 16 3.20 -3.53 -12.22
C GLN A 16 3.08 -2.44 -11.18
N SER A 17 2.42 -1.35 -11.58
CA SER A 17 2.22 -0.23 -10.68
C SER A 17 0.78 -0.21 -10.22
N PHE A 18 0.60 0.20 -8.98
CA PHE A 18 -0.72 0.31 -8.38
C PHE A 18 -0.90 1.69 -7.82
N VAL A 19 -2.10 2.23 -7.96
CA VAL A 19 -2.40 3.54 -7.42
C VAL A 19 -2.75 3.37 -5.95
N LEU A 20 -2.09 4.14 -5.12
CA LEU A 20 -2.32 4.10 -3.68
C LEU A 20 -3.38 5.12 -3.31
N ALA A 21 -4.31 4.70 -2.49
CA ALA A 21 -5.36 5.58 -1.98
C ALA A 21 -5.12 5.85 -0.52
N LYS A 22 -5.44 7.05 -0.10
CA LYS A 22 -5.32 7.41 1.30
C LYS A 22 -6.27 6.59 2.13
N LYS A 23 -5.84 6.23 3.31
CA LYS A 23 -6.65 5.43 4.20
C LYS A 23 -6.40 5.85 5.64
N ASP A 24 -7.49 5.98 6.40
CA ASP A 24 -7.40 6.19 7.82
C ASP A 24 -7.69 4.87 8.51
N PHE A 25 -6.84 4.53 9.45
CA PHE A 25 -6.98 3.26 10.14
C PHE A 25 -7.71 3.46 11.45
N LYS A 26 -8.31 2.41 11.93
CA LYS A 26 -9.08 2.48 13.16
C LYS A 26 -8.23 2.85 14.36
N THR A 27 -6.95 2.59 14.28
CA THR A 27 -6.06 2.91 15.37
C THR A 27 -5.70 4.38 15.42
N GLY A 28 -6.16 5.17 14.46
CA GLY A 28 -5.82 6.57 14.41
C GLY A 28 -4.65 6.89 13.51
N SER A 29 -4.04 5.88 12.93
CA SER A 29 -2.93 6.09 12.00
C SER A 29 -3.47 6.41 10.62
N ARG A 30 -2.63 7.02 9.82
CA ARG A 30 -2.97 7.34 8.44
C ARG A 30 -1.99 6.65 7.53
N GLY A 31 -2.38 6.49 6.32
CA GLY A 31 -1.48 5.88 5.37
C GLY A 31 -2.12 5.72 4.02
N TYR A 32 -1.67 4.72 3.31
CA TYR A 32 -2.13 4.46 1.96
C TYR A 32 -2.37 2.99 1.78
N HIS A 33 -3.21 2.67 0.83
CA HIS A 33 -3.59 1.28 0.62
C HIS A 33 -3.87 1.08 -0.85
N ALA A 34 -3.49 -0.07 -1.37
CA ALA A 34 -3.78 -0.43 -2.74
C ALA A 34 -3.98 -1.94 -2.82
N GLN A 35 -4.78 -2.34 -3.77
CA GLN A 35 -5.02 -3.75 -4.03
C GLN A 35 -5.03 -3.97 -5.51
N GLY A 36 -4.59 -5.14 -5.91
CA GLY A 36 -4.60 -5.48 -7.32
C GLY A 36 -4.23 -6.91 -7.51
N LYS A 37 -3.98 -7.25 -8.75
CA LYS A 37 -3.60 -8.60 -9.12
C LYS A 37 -2.50 -8.55 -10.13
N MET A 38 -1.63 -9.53 -10.08
CA MET A 38 -0.56 -9.70 -11.05
C MET A 38 -0.53 -11.14 -11.49
N GLN A 39 -0.11 -11.34 -12.73
CA GLN A 39 0.14 -12.68 -13.22
C GLN A 39 1.62 -12.85 -13.46
N ILE A 40 2.17 -13.90 -12.92
CA ILE A 40 3.58 -14.18 -13.06
C ILE A 40 3.74 -15.65 -13.35
N GLY A 41 4.36 -15.94 -14.48
CA GLY A 41 4.62 -17.32 -14.86
C GLY A 41 3.36 -18.16 -14.97
N GLY A 42 2.27 -17.56 -15.42
CA GLY A 42 1.02 -18.29 -15.57
C GLY A 42 0.22 -18.44 -14.30
N LYS A 43 0.67 -17.83 -13.21
CA LYS A 43 -0.04 -17.90 -11.95
C LYS A 43 -0.51 -16.52 -11.56
N GLY A 44 -1.68 -16.46 -10.94
CA GLY A 44 -2.22 -15.20 -10.48
C GLY A 44 -1.89 -14.97 -9.03
N TYR A 45 -1.53 -13.74 -8.71
CA TYR A 45 -1.24 -13.35 -7.34
C TYR A 45 -2.10 -12.16 -6.97
N GLN A 46 -2.58 -12.19 -5.77
CA GLN A 46 -3.31 -11.04 -5.24
C GLN A 46 -2.31 -10.15 -4.52
N ILE A 47 -2.35 -8.86 -4.83
CA ILE A 47 -1.40 -7.90 -4.29
C ILE A 47 -2.12 -7.00 -3.31
N ASN A 48 -1.57 -6.89 -2.12
CA ASN A 48 -2.06 -5.95 -1.13
C ASN A 48 -0.90 -5.08 -0.70
N ILE A 49 -1.09 -3.78 -0.74
CA ILE A 49 -0.07 -2.84 -0.33
C ILE A 49 -0.63 -2.03 0.80
N LEU A 50 0.13 -1.93 1.86
CA LEU A 50 -0.31 -1.19 3.04
C LEU A 50 0.83 -0.33 3.51
N CYS A 51 0.60 0.97 3.54
CA CYS A 51 1.58 1.92 4.05
C CYS A 51 0.97 2.60 5.26
N VAL A 52 1.66 2.54 6.37
CA VAL A 52 1.18 3.16 7.60
C VAL A 52 2.20 4.21 8.01
N GLU A 53 1.73 5.42 8.18
CA GLU A 53 2.61 6.52 8.56
C GLU A 53 3.08 6.33 9.98
N ILE A 54 4.39 6.36 10.16
CA ILE A 54 4.96 6.20 11.48
C ILE A 54 4.84 7.53 12.20
N GLY A 55 4.29 7.50 13.40
CA GLY A 55 4.15 8.69 14.19
C GLY A 55 2.86 9.44 13.99
N SER A 56 1.98 8.96 13.14
CA SER A 56 0.71 9.64 12.94
C SER A 56 -0.31 9.27 14.02
N LYS A 57 -0.05 8.20 14.76
CA LYS A 57 -0.94 7.79 15.81
C LYS A 57 -0.89 8.76 16.96
N PRO A 58 -2.00 9.17 17.50
CA PRO A 58 -1.94 10.06 18.64
C PRO A 58 -1.38 9.34 19.80
N LYS A 59 -0.53 9.93 20.50
CA LYS A 59 0.04 9.46 21.59
C LYS A 59 0.11 8.20 22.01
N GLU A 60 0.68 7.57 22.05
CA GLU A 60 0.66 6.34 22.37
C GLU A 60 1.70 5.89 23.01
N LYS A 61 1.99 5.61 23.63
CA LYS A 61 2.97 5.21 24.15
C LYS A 61 3.42 4.12 24.07
N PRO A 62 4.02 3.96 23.98
CA PRO A 62 4.41 2.78 23.68
C PRO A 62 4.91 1.93 24.64
N LYS A 63 5.01 1.78 24.54
CA LYS A 63 5.35 1.12 25.11
C LYS A 63 5.95 0.89 25.19
#